data_7f291e83ee4da15c10494bf876d00523
#
_entry.id   7f291e83ee4da15c10494bf876d00523
#
_cell.length_a   1.000
_cell.length_b   1.000
_cell.length_c   1.000
_cell.angle_alpha   90.00
_cell.angle_beta   90.00
_cell.angle_gamma   90.00
#
_symmetry.space_group_name_H-M   'P 1'
#
loop_
_entity.id
_entity.type
_entity.pdbx_description
1 polymer ?
#
loop_
_entity_poly.entity_id
_entity_poly.type
_entity_poly.pdbx_seq_one_letter_code
_entity_poly.pdbx_strand_id
1 'polypeptide(L)'
;MIGNLKVGTDGELAVAAKMAQLGYNISFPMGGTPYDLIAEKDGVCVRVQVKAATLQKRGSYRVNLSYGRLNKGFYDKSMCDAIVAYVPYSRDYEGIHEDGFYVITVEKIQELKKFHATLFPAGMGRGRIRTCMWEQYRDAWATI
;
A
#
# COMPACT_ATOMS: atom_id res chain seq x y z
N MET A 1 -8.14 19.36 -2.84
CA MET A 1 -9.13 18.45 -2.24
C MET A 1 -9.62 17.40 -3.21
N ILE A 2 -10.10 17.79 -4.38
CA ILE A 2 -10.52 16.84 -5.42
C ILE A 2 -9.37 15.92 -5.86
N GLY A 3 -8.16 16.47 -5.97
CA GLY A 3 -6.98 15.69 -6.36
C GLY A 3 -6.62 14.57 -5.40
N ASN A 4 -6.71 14.83 -4.10
CA ASN A 4 -6.39 13.82 -3.08
C ASN A 4 -7.44 12.71 -3.03
N LEU A 5 -8.71 13.05 -3.19
CA LEU A 5 -9.79 12.06 -3.28
C LEU A 5 -9.61 11.16 -4.50
N LYS A 6 -9.26 11.74 -5.64
CA LYS A 6 -9.02 10.98 -6.87
C LYS A 6 -7.86 10.01 -6.72
N VAL A 7 -6.74 10.44 -6.16
CA VAL A 7 -5.57 9.58 -5.94
C VAL A 7 -5.92 8.43 -5.01
N GLY A 8 -6.64 8.69 -3.91
CA GLY A 8 -7.09 7.65 -2.99
C GLY A 8 -7.99 6.63 -3.68
N THR A 9 -8.98 7.10 -4.43
CA THR A 9 -9.92 6.24 -5.18
C THR A 9 -9.18 5.41 -6.25
N ASP A 10 -8.26 6.03 -7.00
CA ASP A 10 -7.47 5.33 -8.01
C ASP A 10 -6.62 4.22 -7.37
N GLY A 11 -6.05 4.47 -6.19
CA GLY A 11 -5.31 3.48 -5.44
C GLY A 11 -6.16 2.28 -5.01
N GLU A 12 -7.35 2.56 -4.47
CA GLU A 12 -8.29 1.50 -4.07
C GLU A 12 -8.70 0.63 -5.26
N LEU A 13 -9.01 1.25 -6.40
CA LEU A 13 -9.38 0.54 -7.63
C LEU A 13 -8.21 -0.26 -8.20
N ALA A 14 -7.00 0.28 -8.16
CA ALA A 14 -5.80 -0.41 -8.63
C ALA A 14 -5.52 -1.65 -7.79
N VAL A 15 -5.61 -1.54 -6.47
CA VAL A 15 -5.42 -2.69 -5.56
C VAL A 15 -6.52 -3.72 -5.76
N ALA A 16 -7.77 -3.28 -5.88
CA ALA A 16 -8.90 -4.19 -6.14
C ALA A 16 -8.71 -4.97 -7.44
N ALA A 17 -8.32 -4.29 -8.52
CA ALA A 17 -8.07 -4.92 -9.81
C ALA A 17 -6.92 -5.93 -9.73
N LYS A 18 -5.84 -5.57 -9.06
CA LYS A 18 -4.69 -6.47 -8.87
C LYS A 18 -5.09 -7.72 -8.10
N MET A 19 -5.79 -7.55 -6.99
CA MET A 19 -6.23 -8.69 -6.18
C MET A 19 -7.25 -9.57 -6.92
N ALA A 20 -8.14 -8.97 -7.72
CA ALA A 20 -9.05 -9.72 -8.57
C ALA A 20 -8.28 -10.59 -9.58
N GLN A 21 -7.22 -10.06 -10.18
CA GLN A 21 -6.34 -10.83 -11.07
C GLN A 21 -5.67 -12.01 -10.34
N LEU A 22 -5.42 -11.87 -9.05
CA LEU A 22 -4.83 -12.92 -8.22
C LEU A 22 -5.87 -13.96 -7.73
N GLY A 23 -7.14 -13.81 -8.13
CA GLY A 23 -8.19 -14.76 -7.80
C GLY A 23 -9.04 -14.42 -6.60
N TYR A 24 -8.91 -13.21 -6.05
CA TYR A 24 -9.76 -12.76 -4.96
C TYR A 24 -11.10 -12.22 -5.47
N ASN A 25 -12.16 -12.49 -4.73
CA ASN A 25 -13.44 -11.79 -4.87
C ASN A 25 -13.37 -10.52 -4.05
N ILE A 26 -13.60 -9.37 -4.69
CA ILE A 26 -13.47 -8.08 -4.04
C ILE A 26 -14.85 -7.52 -3.71
N SER A 27 -14.99 -7.00 -2.51
CA SER A 27 -16.14 -6.20 -2.11
C SER A 27 -15.68 -4.94 -1.41
N PHE A 28 -16.52 -3.91 -1.46
CA PHE A 28 -16.23 -2.62 -0.83
C PHE A 28 -17.23 -2.38 0.29
N PRO A 29 -16.76 -1.94 1.47
CA PRO A 29 -17.69 -1.54 2.53
C PRO A 29 -18.45 -0.29 2.11
N MET A 30 -19.66 -0.12 2.64
CA MET A 30 -20.47 1.05 2.35
C MET A 30 -19.99 2.33 3.06
N GLY A 31 -18.98 2.23 3.89
CA GLY A 31 -18.39 3.33 4.63
C GLY A 31 -18.28 3.05 6.11
N GLY A 32 -17.63 3.96 6.84
CA GLY A 32 -17.47 3.88 8.29
C GLY A 32 -16.56 2.78 8.80
N THR A 33 -15.72 2.20 7.93
CA THR A 33 -14.77 1.15 8.31
C THR A 33 -13.34 1.66 8.20
N PRO A 34 -12.40 1.11 9.02
CA PRO A 34 -10.99 1.43 8.91
C PRO A 34 -10.25 0.61 7.85
N TYR A 35 -10.99 0.05 6.90
CA TYR A 35 -10.44 -0.65 5.74
C TYR A 35 -11.23 -0.25 4.49
N ASP A 36 -10.58 -0.34 3.33
CA ASP A 36 -11.14 0.16 2.07
C ASP A 36 -11.78 -0.93 1.23
N LEU A 37 -11.34 -2.18 1.39
CA LEU A 37 -11.91 -3.31 0.64
C LEU A 37 -11.79 -4.61 1.44
N ILE A 38 -12.59 -5.58 1.03
CA ILE A 38 -12.55 -6.94 1.52
C ILE A 38 -12.21 -7.85 0.34
N ALA A 39 -11.19 -8.67 0.51
CA ALA A 39 -10.77 -9.66 -0.48
C ALA A 39 -11.03 -11.06 0.07
N GLU A 40 -11.84 -11.84 -0.64
CA GLU A 40 -12.18 -13.20 -0.23
C GLU A 40 -11.61 -14.20 -1.23
N LYS A 41 -10.97 -15.24 -0.71
CA LYS A 41 -10.44 -16.34 -1.52
C LYS A 41 -10.48 -17.62 -0.70
N ASP A 42 -11.04 -18.67 -1.27
CA ASP A 42 -11.15 -19.98 -0.63
C ASP A 42 -11.82 -19.93 0.75
N GLY A 43 -12.82 -19.07 0.90
CA GLY A 43 -13.57 -18.91 2.15
C GLY A 43 -12.89 -18.04 3.20
N VAL A 44 -11.73 -17.48 2.91
CA VAL A 44 -10.99 -16.60 3.82
C VAL A 44 -11.13 -15.15 3.37
N CYS A 45 -11.59 -14.28 4.27
CA CYS A 45 -11.73 -12.85 4.03
C CYS A 45 -10.55 -12.08 4.62
N VAL A 46 -9.99 -11.19 3.82
CA VAL A 46 -8.92 -10.29 4.23
C VAL A 46 -9.41 -8.85 4.09
N ARG A 47 -9.33 -8.09 5.17
CA ARG A 47 -9.70 -6.67 5.18
C ARG A 47 -8.46 -5.86 4.86
N VAL A 48 -8.52 -5.07 3.81
CA VAL A 48 -7.36 -4.35 3.28
C VAL A 48 -7.57 -2.84 3.39
N GLN A 49 -6.61 -2.17 4.00
CA GLN A 49 -6.49 -0.71 3.96
C GLN A 49 -5.52 -0.34 2.86
N VAL A 50 -5.93 0.53 1.96
CA VAL A 50 -5.10 0.99 0.85
C VAL A 50 -4.48 2.34 1.19
N LYS A 51 -3.20 2.48 0.93
CA LYS A 51 -2.46 3.73 1.10
C LYS A 51 -1.77 4.09 -0.21
N ALA A 52 -2.16 5.22 -0.81
CA ALA A 52 -1.50 5.71 -2.01
C ALA A 52 -0.22 6.45 -1.64
N ALA A 53 0.85 6.13 -2.33
CA ALA A 53 2.15 6.77 -2.14
C ALA A 53 2.22 8.10 -2.89
N THR A 54 2.99 9.04 -2.35
CA THR A 54 3.21 10.36 -2.94
C THR A 54 4.64 10.47 -3.46
N LEU A 55 4.79 10.90 -4.70
CA LEU A 55 6.10 11.12 -5.32
C LEU A 55 6.88 12.18 -4.53
N GLN A 56 8.09 11.84 -4.16
CA GLN A 56 9.07 12.72 -3.56
C GLN A 56 10.15 13.05 -4.59
N LYS A 57 11.27 13.55 -4.15
CA LYS A 57 12.39 13.86 -5.03
C LYS A 57 13.08 12.57 -5.53
N ARG A 58 13.56 12.60 -6.78
CA ARG A 58 14.43 11.56 -7.37
C ARG A 58 13.85 10.14 -7.37
N GLY A 59 12.56 10.02 -7.69
CA GLY A 59 11.94 8.71 -7.88
C GLY A 59 11.64 7.95 -6.61
N SER A 60 11.75 8.58 -5.44
CA SER A 60 11.27 7.99 -4.19
C SER A 60 9.79 8.34 -3.99
N TYR A 61 9.09 7.47 -3.28
CA TYR A 61 7.69 7.64 -2.93
C TYR A 61 7.52 7.48 -1.43
N ARG A 62 6.75 8.37 -0.84
CA ARG A 62 6.43 8.30 0.59
C ARG A 62 5.00 7.85 0.77
N VAL A 63 4.80 6.90 1.67
CA VAL A 63 3.49 6.42 2.04
C VAL A 63 3.29 6.55 3.55
N ASN A 64 2.09 6.99 3.94
CA ASN A 64 1.70 7.05 5.34
C ASN A 64 1.13 5.69 5.76
N LEU A 65 1.69 5.11 6.79
CA LEU A 65 1.28 3.81 7.34
C LEU A 65 0.47 3.94 8.64
N SER A 66 0.25 5.16 9.10
CA SER A 66 -0.50 5.40 10.34
C SER A 66 -1.94 5.81 10.07
N TYR A 67 -2.78 5.75 11.08
CA TYR A 67 -4.09 6.37 11.07
C TYR A 67 -4.14 7.57 12.03
N GLY A 68 -5.14 8.43 11.82
CA GLY A 68 -5.34 9.62 12.64
C GLY A 68 -4.48 10.80 12.20
N ARG A 69 -4.97 12.02 12.47
CA ARG A 69 -4.27 13.26 12.13
C ARG A 69 -3.49 13.82 13.32
N LEU A 70 -4.15 13.94 14.45
CA LEU A 70 -3.57 14.55 15.67
C LEU A 70 -2.97 13.49 16.57
N ASN A 71 -3.70 12.39 16.78
CA ASN A 71 -3.25 11.25 17.57
C ASN A 71 -2.95 10.10 16.62
N LYS A 72 -1.74 10.13 16.04
CA LYS A 72 -1.30 9.08 15.11
C LYS A 72 -1.14 7.76 15.86
N GLY A 73 -1.65 6.71 15.26
CA GLY A 73 -1.56 5.36 15.78
C GLY A 73 -1.23 4.36 14.70
N PHE A 74 -0.98 3.12 15.12
CA PHE A 74 -0.70 2.02 14.21
C PHE A 74 -1.94 1.17 14.02
N TYR A 75 -2.19 0.77 12.79
CA TYR A 75 -3.27 -0.16 12.50
C TYR A 75 -3.06 -1.46 13.26
N ASP A 76 -4.14 -2.03 13.76
CA ASP A 76 -4.13 -3.30 14.46
C ASP A 76 -5.20 -4.24 13.89
N LYS A 77 -5.25 -5.45 14.41
CA LYS A 77 -6.13 -6.52 13.93
C LYS A 77 -7.62 -6.21 14.09
N SER A 78 -7.99 -5.28 14.96
CA SER A 78 -9.37 -4.83 15.08
C SER A 78 -9.81 -3.96 13.90
N MET A 79 -8.86 -3.36 13.20
CA MET A 79 -9.10 -2.39 12.12
C MET A 79 -9.06 -3.04 10.74
N CYS A 80 -8.01 -3.80 10.46
CA CYS A 80 -7.81 -4.46 9.17
C CYS A 80 -6.81 -5.61 9.32
N ASP A 81 -6.59 -6.35 8.26
CA ASP A 81 -5.66 -7.46 8.25
C ASP A 81 -4.34 -7.10 7.58
N ALA A 82 -4.38 -6.19 6.63
CA ALA A 82 -3.18 -5.75 5.92
C ALA A 82 -3.34 -4.34 5.38
N ILE A 83 -2.21 -3.67 5.20
CA ILE A 83 -2.09 -2.43 4.44
C ILE A 83 -1.45 -2.78 3.11
N VAL A 84 -2.03 -2.26 2.03
CA VAL A 84 -1.40 -2.31 0.71
C VAL A 84 -1.05 -0.90 0.29
N ALA A 85 0.23 -0.63 0.17
CA ALA A 85 0.72 0.64 -0.35
C ALA A 85 0.79 0.56 -1.87
N TYR A 86 0.18 1.52 -2.54
CA TYR A 86 0.11 1.60 -3.99
C TYR A 86 0.99 2.71 -4.51
N VAL A 87 1.88 2.37 -5.44
CA VAL A 87 2.72 3.33 -6.17
C VAL A 87 2.29 3.28 -7.64
N PRO A 88 1.76 4.38 -8.19
CA PRO A 88 1.31 4.39 -9.57
C PRO A 88 2.47 4.27 -10.54
N TYR A 89 2.20 3.73 -11.73
CA TYR A 89 3.12 3.72 -12.84
C TYR A 89 3.70 5.11 -13.10
N SER A 90 4.99 5.18 -13.35
CA SER A 90 5.65 6.43 -13.69
C SER A 90 6.71 6.21 -14.77
N ARG A 91 6.82 7.20 -15.65
CA ARG A 91 7.91 7.33 -16.60
C ARG A 91 8.90 8.41 -16.19
N ASP A 92 8.66 9.01 -15.06
CA ASP A 92 9.42 10.16 -14.62
C ASP A 92 10.69 9.73 -13.90
N TYR A 93 11.68 10.60 -13.92
CA TYR A 93 12.97 10.38 -13.27
C TYR A 93 13.78 9.22 -13.86
N GLU A 94 14.60 8.59 -13.08
CA GLU A 94 15.68 7.70 -13.51
C GLU A 94 15.23 6.33 -13.99
N GLY A 95 13.95 6.14 -14.26
CA GLY A 95 13.50 4.85 -14.75
C GLY A 95 12.02 4.78 -15.01
N ILE A 96 11.64 3.73 -15.69
CA ILE A 96 10.25 3.34 -15.88
C ILE A 96 9.96 2.26 -14.85
N HIS A 97 8.88 2.44 -14.09
CA HIS A 97 8.37 1.38 -13.24
C HIS A 97 6.87 1.22 -13.47
N GLU A 98 6.40 0.00 -13.38
CA GLU A 98 4.99 -0.31 -13.42
C GLU A 98 4.33 0.02 -12.07
N ASP A 99 3.01 -0.15 -11.98
CA ASP A 99 2.31 -0.04 -10.71
C ASP A 99 2.97 -0.93 -9.67
N GLY A 100 3.30 -0.34 -8.53
CA GLY A 100 3.92 -1.07 -7.42
C GLY A 100 2.92 -1.29 -6.30
N PHE A 101 2.94 -2.50 -5.74
CA PHE A 101 2.08 -2.89 -4.62
C PHE A 101 2.96 -3.46 -3.51
N TYR A 102 2.88 -2.86 -2.34
CA TYR A 102 3.65 -3.30 -1.16
C TYR A 102 2.66 -3.78 -0.11
N VAL A 103 2.73 -5.05 0.23
CA VAL A 103 1.75 -5.72 1.09
C VAL A 103 2.37 -5.91 2.48
N ILE A 104 1.80 -5.28 3.49
CA ILE A 104 2.32 -5.30 4.85
C ILE A 104 1.19 -5.73 5.79
N THR A 105 1.36 -6.86 6.45
CA THR A 105 0.38 -7.34 7.44
C THR A 105 0.33 -6.41 8.65
N VAL A 106 -0.81 -6.36 9.33
CA VAL A 106 -0.92 -5.53 10.55
C VAL A 106 0.01 -6.02 11.65
N GLU A 107 0.29 -7.33 11.71
CA GLU A 107 1.29 -7.89 12.64
C GLU A 107 2.65 -7.25 12.40
N LYS A 108 3.03 -7.09 11.12
CA LYS A 108 4.29 -6.46 10.75
C LYS A 108 4.27 -4.96 11.02
N ILE A 109 3.15 -4.28 10.80
CA ILE A 109 2.98 -2.87 11.16
C ILE A 109 3.21 -2.67 12.67
N GLN A 110 2.62 -3.54 13.49
CA GLN A 110 2.78 -3.49 14.95
C GLN A 110 4.24 -3.77 15.37
N GLU A 111 4.92 -4.65 14.66
CA GLU A 111 6.33 -4.97 14.93
C GLU A 111 7.25 -3.81 14.55
N LEU A 112 7.06 -3.24 13.36
CA LEU A 112 7.95 -2.18 12.82
C LEU A 112 7.79 -0.84 13.53
N LYS A 113 6.58 -0.50 13.96
CA LYS A 113 6.29 0.78 14.65
C LYS A 113 6.75 2.01 13.85
N LYS A 114 6.52 2.00 12.53
CA LYS A 114 6.88 3.11 11.63
C LYS A 114 5.63 3.78 11.08
N PHE A 115 5.59 5.10 11.15
CA PHE A 115 4.47 5.89 10.63
C PHE A 115 4.52 6.08 9.12
N HIS A 116 5.70 5.98 8.52
CA HIS A 116 5.92 6.23 7.09
C HIS A 116 6.86 5.20 6.51
N ALA A 117 6.72 4.96 5.21
CA ALA A 117 7.67 4.21 4.41
C ALA A 117 8.16 5.06 3.25
N THR A 118 9.42 4.94 2.89
CA THR A 118 9.99 5.52 1.67
C THR A 118 10.30 4.39 0.70
N LEU A 119 9.65 4.42 -0.46
CA LEU A 119 9.68 3.35 -1.44
C LEU A 119 10.48 3.80 -2.67
N PHE A 120 11.19 2.86 -3.27
CA PHE A 120 12.01 3.10 -4.46
C PHE A 120 11.64 2.08 -5.54
N PRO A 121 10.48 2.21 -6.22
CA PRO A 121 9.98 1.20 -7.14
C PRO A 121 10.87 0.99 -8.37
N ALA A 122 11.59 2.02 -8.82
CA ALA A 122 12.53 1.93 -9.93
C ALA A 122 13.95 1.55 -9.50
N GLY A 123 14.13 1.20 -8.22
CA GLY A 123 15.43 0.94 -7.63
C GLY A 123 16.05 2.18 -7.01
N MET A 124 17.13 2.00 -6.26
CA MET A 124 17.84 3.10 -5.63
C MET A 124 18.79 3.73 -6.64
N GLY A 125 18.43 4.94 -7.10
CA GLY A 125 19.18 5.64 -8.14
C GLY A 125 20.67 5.79 -7.84
N ARG A 126 21.45 5.82 -8.90
CA ARG A 126 22.89 6.18 -8.99
C ARG A 126 23.81 5.50 -7.98
N GLY A 127 24.14 4.24 -8.25
CA GLY A 127 25.29 3.56 -7.63
C GLY A 127 25.15 3.25 -6.14
N ARG A 128 23.97 3.39 -5.57
CA ARG A 128 23.73 3.00 -4.18
C ARG A 128 23.14 1.61 -4.16
N ILE A 129 23.95 0.64 -3.85
CA ILE A 129 23.51 -0.71 -3.52
C ILE A 129 22.95 -0.66 -2.08
N ARG A 130 21.77 -0.07 -1.91
CA ARG A 130 21.05 -0.20 -0.65
C ARG A 130 19.74 -0.89 -0.94
N THR A 131 19.59 -2.08 -0.42
CA THR A 131 18.31 -2.76 -0.40
C THR A 131 17.39 -1.93 0.49
N CYS A 132 16.36 -1.34 -0.11
CA CYS A 132 15.32 -0.67 0.67
C CYS A 132 14.66 -1.72 1.57
N MET A 133 14.52 -1.43 2.86
CA MET A 133 13.90 -2.34 3.81
C MET A 133 12.46 -2.72 3.44
N TRP A 134 11.80 -1.88 2.63
CA TRP A 134 10.40 -2.10 2.22
C TRP A 134 10.28 -2.96 0.98
N GLU A 135 11.37 -3.20 0.25
CA GLU A 135 11.35 -3.96 -1.00
C GLU A 135 10.89 -5.41 -0.79
N GLN A 136 11.15 -5.98 0.38
CA GLN A 136 10.68 -7.32 0.75
C GLN A 136 9.15 -7.44 0.77
N TYR A 137 8.44 -6.33 0.88
CA TYR A 137 6.97 -6.31 0.90
C TYR A 137 6.36 -6.13 -0.49
N ARG A 138 7.18 -5.84 -1.51
CA ARG A 138 6.68 -5.71 -2.87
C ARG A 138 6.08 -7.03 -3.32
N ASP A 139 4.83 -6.98 -3.78
CA ASP A 139 4.07 -8.14 -4.23
C ASP A 139 4.05 -9.31 -3.23
N ALA A 140 4.14 -9.00 -1.94
CA ALA A 140 4.12 -10.00 -0.87
C ALA A 140 2.69 -10.51 -0.58
N TRP A 141 1.92 -10.80 -1.61
CA TRP A 141 0.53 -11.25 -1.52
C TRP A 141 0.38 -12.58 -0.77
N ALA A 142 1.42 -13.42 -0.80
CA ALA A 142 1.40 -14.70 -0.10
C ALA A 142 1.37 -14.56 1.42
N THR A 143 1.59 -13.36 1.96
CA THR A 143 1.56 -13.11 3.41
C THR A 143 0.15 -12.88 3.95
N ILE A 144 -0.83 -12.73 3.08
CA ILE A 144 -2.23 -12.48 3.47
C ILE A 144 -3.19 -13.57 3.03
#